data_bfc9e5fb858bb54dcbfb6337a6b9a3ef
#
_entry.id   bfc9e5fb858bb54dcbfb6337a6b9a3ef
#
_cell.length_a   1.000
_cell.length_b   1.000
_cell.length_c   1.000
_cell.angle_alpha   90.00
_cell.angle_beta   90.00
_cell.angle_gamma   90.00
#
_symmetry.space_group_name_H-M   'P 1'
#
loop_
_entity.id
_entity.type
_entity.pdbx_description
1 polymer ?
#
loop_
_entity_poly.entity_id
_entity_poly.type
_entity_poly.pdbx_seq_one_letter_code
_entity_poly.pdbx_strand_id
1 'polypeptide(L)'
;MRRRDFVTFLGGAMSWVAIGRTQEPRRVIGVLGSAAIPGSEAAFIKGLEVAGFLEGENISIERRWADGQYDRLPTQAAELGNHVAVIVAFDVPAAIAAKAATKSVPIVFLTGADPVKLGLVDSLKQPGGNLTGVTNLLSALGPKQLELLHELLPGLTKVALLVNPSNPNSQMDALAVQAAADAYGQHLEVLTASTQNQLDTAFGTMVRQRIEAVLVKGDPFFIDQRERLAALAARYAIPTIYSLAVFVEVGGLMSYGGALLDSYQQEGIYTGKILNGAKPADLPVQQSNTFELAINLKTAKALGRDVPLSLLIRADEVIE
;
A
#
# COMPACT_ATOMS: atom_id res chain seq x y z
N MET A 1 -88.73 -34.35 -16.97
CA MET A 1 -88.86 -32.92 -17.30
C MET A 1 -87.92 -32.15 -16.36
N ARG A 2 -87.14 -31.31 -17.01
CA ARG A 2 -86.14 -30.28 -16.46
C ARG A 2 -84.96 -30.80 -15.73
N ARG A 3 -83.92 -30.80 -16.51
CA ARG A 3 -82.47 -30.87 -16.12
C ARG A 3 -82.07 -29.58 -15.40
N ARG A 4 -81.32 -29.65 -14.35
CA ARG A 4 -80.63 -28.51 -13.80
C ARG A 4 -79.14 -28.84 -13.75
N ASP A 5 -78.34 -28.00 -14.43
CA ASP A 5 -76.97 -28.07 -14.63
C ASP A 5 -76.23 -27.83 -13.27
N PHE A 6 -75.33 -28.71 -12.99
CA PHE A 6 -74.39 -28.54 -11.88
C PHE A 6 -73.02 -28.14 -12.47
N VAL A 7 -72.73 -26.85 -12.42
CA VAL A 7 -71.42 -26.32 -12.83
C VAL A 7 -70.52 -26.42 -11.62
N THR A 8 -69.55 -27.31 -11.67
CA THR A 8 -68.49 -27.46 -10.70
C THR A 8 -67.39 -26.46 -11.02
N PHE A 9 -67.24 -25.43 -10.18
CA PHE A 9 -66.10 -24.52 -10.20
C PHE A 9 -64.88 -25.23 -9.57
N LEU A 10 -63.93 -25.67 -10.40
CA LEU A 10 -62.58 -26.04 -9.95
C LEU A 10 -61.77 -24.77 -9.83
N GLY A 11 -61.72 -24.22 -8.60
CA GLY A 11 -60.77 -23.18 -8.22
C GLY A 11 -59.38 -23.75 -8.11
N GLY A 12 -58.57 -23.60 -9.17
CA GLY A 12 -57.14 -23.91 -9.09
C GLY A 12 -56.42 -22.91 -8.23
N ALA A 13 -56.05 -23.32 -7.00
CA ALA A 13 -55.09 -22.60 -6.19
C ALA A 13 -53.70 -22.74 -6.83
N MET A 14 -53.28 -21.75 -7.63
CA MET A 14 -51.88 -21.60 -8.01
C MET A 14 -51.10 -21.23 -6.73
N SER A 15 -50.52 -22.25 -6.07
CA SER A 15 -49.49 -22.03 -5.06
C SER A 15 -48.28 -21.41 -5.75
N TRP A 16 -48.11 -20.11 -5.59
CA TRP A 16 -46.84 -19.46 -5.87
C TRP A 16 -45.84 -20.02 -4.87
N VAL A 17 -45.06 -20.99 -5.31
CA VAL A 17 -43.83 -21.38 -4.64
C VAL A 17 -42.89 -20.20 -4.79
N ALA A 18 -42.89 -19.30 -3.80
CA ALA A 18 -41.82 -18.34 -3.62
C ALA A 18 -40.53 -19.17 -3.42
N ILE A 19 -39.79 -19.37 -4.50
CA ILE A 19 -38.41 -19.83 -4.42
C ILE A 19 -37.68 -18.72 -3.67
N GLY A 20 -37.72 -18.79 -2.34
CA GLY A 20 -36.84 -18.03 -1.48
C GLY A 20 -35.43 -18.43 -1.90
N ARG A 21 -34.76 -17.58 -2.71
CA ARG A 21 -33.31 -17.64 -2.79
C ARG A 21 -32.83 -17.49 -1.38
N THR A 22 -32.47 -18.59 -0.71
CA THR A 22 -31.61 -18.53 0.45
C THR A 22 -30.37 -17.81 -0.01
N GLN A 23 -30.25 -16.51 0.33
CA GLN A 23 -29.00 -15.79 0.15
C GLN A 23 -27.98 -16.58 0.96
N GLU A 24 -27.04 -17.22 0.26
CA GLU A 24 -25.87 -17.75 0.95
C GLU A 24 -25.31 -16.62 1.83
N PRO A 25 -24.90 -16.93 3.09
CA PRO A 25 -24.35 -15.91 3.96
C PRO A 25 -23.18 -15.23 3.24
N ARG A 26 -23.28 -13.90 3.10
CA ARG A 26 -22.24 -13.11 2.44
C ARG A 26 -20.90 -13.39 3.11
N ARG A 27 -19.89 -13.69 2.31
CA ARG A 27 -18.52 -13.85 2.80
C ARG A 27 -18.00 -12.51 3.28
N VAL A 28 -17.45 -12.46 4.47
CA VAL A 28 -16.87 -11.24 5.04
C VAL A 28 -15.39 -11.19 4.72
N ILE A 29 -14.94 -10.10 4.10
CA ILE A 29 -13.53 -9.78 3.88
C ILE A 29 -13.12 -8.81 4.98
N GLY A 30 -12.04 -9.10 5.71
CA GLY A 30 -11.46 -8.17 6.68
C GLY A 30 -10.30 -7.41 6.06
N VAL A 31 -10.44 -6.10 5.85
CA VAL A 31 -9.33 -5.22 5.43
C VAL A 31 -8.66 -4.67 6.68
N LEU A 32 -7.35 -4.82 6.76
CA LEU A 32 -6.50 -4.33 7.84
C LEU A 32 -5.38 -3.45 7.25
N GLY A 33 -5.21 -2.25 7.77
CA GLY A 33 -4.17 -1.34 7.32
C GLY A 33 -3.74 -0.33 8.37
N SER A 34 -2.50 0.15 8.24
CA SER A 34 -1.94 1.15 9.16
C SER A 34 -2.55 2.54 8.94
N ALA A 35 -2.85 2.89 7.69
CA ALA A 35 -3.50 4.14 7.30
C ALA A 35 -4.26 3.95 5.98
N ALA A 36 -5.32 4.73 5.77
CA ALA A 36 -6.03 4.77 4.50
C ALA A 36 -5.20 5.56 3.46
N ILE A 37 -4.84 4.91 2.36
CA ILE A 37 -4.09 5.53 1.26
C ILE A 37 -5.09 5.95 0.17
N PRO A 38 -5.02 7.18 -0.36
CA PRO A 38 -5.93 7.63 -1.42
C PRO A 38 -5.95 6.68 -2.61
N GLY A 39 -7.15 6.29 -3.04
CA GLY A 39 -7.34 5.41 -4.18
C GLY A 39 -7.08 3.91 -3.95
N SER A 40 -6.41 3.53 -2.86
CA SER A 40 -6.05 2.13 -2.60
C SER A 40 -7.27 1.21 -2.50
N GLU A 41 -8.27 1.62 -1.75
CA GLU A 41 -9.49 0.85 -1.56
C GLU A 41 -10.29 0.72 -2.85
N ALA A 42 -10.40 1.80 -3.64
CA ALA A 42 -11.08 1.77 -4.94
C ALA A 42 -10.37 0.81 -5.92
N ALA A 43 -9.03 0.82 -5.93
CA ALA A 43 -8.25 -0.10 -6.76
C ALA A 43 -8.43 -1.56 -6.28
N PHE A 44 -8.41 -1.80 -4.98
CA PHE A 44 -8.68 -3.12 -4.41
C PHE A 44 -10.08 -3.64 -4.77
N ILE A 45 -11.12 -2.81 -4.60
CA ILE A 45 -12.51 -3.15 -4.98
C ILE A 45 -12.59 -3.48 -6.48
N LYS A 46 -11.96 -2.68 -7.35
CA LYS A 46 -11.88 -2.97 -8.77
C LYS A 46 -11.25 -4.34 -9.06
N GLY A 47 -10.23 -4.73 -8.29
CA GLY A 47 -9.65 -6.07 -8.37
C GLY A 47 -10.61 -7.18 -7.95
N LEU A 48 -11.42 -6.97 -6.91
CA LEU A 48 -12.49 -7.89 -6.50
C LEU A 48 -13.58 -8.03 -7.58
N GLU A 49 -14.00 -6.92 -8.19
CA GLU A 49 -14.98 -6.91 -9.29
C GLU A 49 -14.51 -7.73 -10.49
N VAL A 50 -13.22 -7.60 -10.87
CA VAL A 50 -12.60 -8.43 -11.92
C VAL A 50 -12.70 -9.93 -11.60
N ALA A 51 -12.64 -10.28 -10.30
CA ALA A 51 -12.77 -11.66 -9.83
C ALA A 51 -14.24 -12.09 -9.60
N GLY A 52 -15.23 -11.24 -9.86
CA GLY A 52 -16.66 -11.51 -9.74
C GLY A 52 -17.25 -11.27 -8.35
N PHE A 53 -16.57 -10.47 -7.51
CA PHE A 53 -17.01 -10.15 -6.16
C PHE A 53 -17.44 -8.68 -6.06
N LEU A 54 -18.69 -8.46 -5.63
CA LEU A 54 -19.31 -7.15 -5.52
C LEU A 54 -19.73 -6.89 -4.07
N GLU A 55 -19.23 -5.80 -3.49
CA GLU A 55 -19.60 -5.41 -2.13
C GLU A 55 -21.09 -5.08 -2.06
N GLY A 56 -21.76 -5.60 -1.03
CA GLY A 56 -23.21 -5.44 -0.86
C GLY A 56 -24.04 -6.50 -1.60
N GLU A 57 -23.48 -7.21 -2.57
CA GLU A 57 -24.17 -8.29 -3.29
C GLU A 57 -23.78 -9.68 -2.77
N ASN A 58 -22.56 -10.12 -3.04
CA ASN A 58 -22.07 -11.46 -2.68
C ASN A 58 -20.94 -11.45 -1.62
N ILE A 59 -20.41 -10.28 -1.28
CA ILE A 59 -19.44 -10.07 -0.19
C ILE A 59 -19.84 -8.86 0.66
N SER A 60 -19.26 -8.80 1.87
CA SER A 60 -19.17 -7.59 2.70
C SER A 60 -17.72 -7.35 3.10
N ILE A 61 -17.35 -6.08 3.28
CA ILE A 61 -15.98 -5.69 3.65
C ILE A 61 -16.02 -5.02 5.02
N GLU A 62 -15.29 -5.59 5.96
CA GLU A 62 -15.06 -5.02 7.28
C GLU A 62 -13.68 -4.38 7.33
N ARG A 63 -13.63 -3.09 7.60
CA ARG A 63 -12.42 -2.27 7.52
C ARG A 63 -11.90 -1.94 8.89
N ARG A 64 -10.58 -2.10 9.09
CA ARG A 64 -9.84 -1.72 10.30
C ARG A 64 -8.62 -0.92 9.93
N TRP A 65 -8.62 0.36 10.29
CA TRP A 65 -7.50 1.26 10.11
C TRP A 65 -6.91 1.63 11.47
N ALA A 66 -5.59 1.56 11.55
CA ALA A 66 -4.86 1.91 12.77
C ALA A 66 -4.60 3.42 12.91
N ASP A 67 -4.90 4.24 11.89
CA ASP A 67 -4.72 5.70 11.86
C ASP A 67 -3.28 6.11 12.24
N GLY A 68 -2.29 5.40 11.69
CA GLY A 68 -0.86 5.60 11.96
C GLY A 68 -0.37 5.05 13.30
N GLN A 69 -1.24 4.48 14.14
CA GLN A 69 -0.92 3.89 15.45
C GLN A 69 -0.74 2.37 15.31
N TYR A 70 0.47 1.93 14.94
CA TYR A 70 0.74 0.53 14.61
C TYR A 70 0.52 -0.45 15.77
N ASP A 71 0.56 0.01 17.00
CA ASP A 71 0.25 -0.75 18.22
C ASP A 71 -1.22 -1.21 18.31
N ARG A 72 -2.13 -0.62 17.52
CA ARG A 72 -3.54 -1.05 17.44
C ARG A 72 -3.74 -2.28 16.54
N LEU A 73 -2.82 -2.52 15.59
CA LEU A 73 -2.96 -3.58 14.58
C LEU A 73 -3.10 -4.99 15.17
N PRO A 74 -2.36 -5.41 16.22
CA PRO A 74 -2.50 -6.75 16.77
C PRO A 74 -3.93 -7.04 17.28
N THR A 75 -4.55 -6.09 17.97
CA THR A 75 -5.92 -6.23 18.47
C THR A 75 -6.93 -6.30 17.33
N GLN A 76 -6.80 -5.39 16.34
CA GLN A 76 -7.66 -5.35 15.16
C GLN A 76 -7.54 -6.62 14.31
N ALA A 77 -6.32 -7.15 14.15
CA ALA A 77 -6.06 -8.40 13.44
C ALA A 77 -6.70 -9.60 14.15
N ALA A 78 -6.62 -9.66 15.49
CA ALA A 78 -7.22 -10.73 16.29
C ALA A 78 -8.76 -10.70 16.20
N GLU A 79 -9.37 -9.53 16.21
CA GLU A 79 -10.81 -9.38 16.00
C GLU A 79 -11.25 -9.95 14.65
N LEU A 80 -10.60 -9.56 13.56
CA LEU A 80 -10.89 -10.04 12.21
C LEU A 80 -10.67 -11.55 12.08
N GLY A 81 -9.59 -12.08 12.66
CA GLY A 81 -9.21 -13.49 12.58
C GLY A 81 -10.25 -14.48 13.11
N ASN A 82 -11.29 -14.01 13.79
CA ASN A 82 -12.32 -14.87 14.39
C ASN A 82 -13.52 -15.14 13.48
N HIS A 83 -13.78 -14.33 12.45
CA HIS A 83 -15.05 -14.41 11.72
C HIS A 83 -14.98 -14.09 10.23
N VAL A 84 -13.85 -13.60 9.70
CA VAL A 84 -13.74 -13.26 8.28
C VAL A 84 -13.32 -14.46 7.44
N ALA A 85 -13.71 -14.48 6.19
CA ALA A 85 -13.31 -15.50 5.22
C ALA A 85 -11.85 -15.33 4.75
N VAL A 86 -11.35 -14.09 4.74
CA VAL A 86 -9.98 -13.72 4.35
C VAL A 86 -9.62 -12.39 5.00
N ILE A 87 -8.38 -12.26 5.47
CA ILE A 87 -7.80 -10.98 5.89
C ILE A 87 -6.99 -10.43 4.71
N VAL A 88 -7.19 -9.16 4.39
CA VAL A 88 -6.42 -8.41 3.40
C VAL A 88 -5.59 -7.37 4.14
N ALA A 89 -4.28 -7.47 4.03
CA ALA A 89 -3.34 -6.64 4.78
C ALA A 89 -2.64 -5.64 3.85
N PHE A 90 -3.06 -4.39 3.90
CA PHE A 90 -2.69 -3.33 2.95
C PHE A 90 -1.27 -2.79 3.10
N ASP A 91 -0.53 -3.24 4.11
CA ASP A 91 0.85 -2.81 4.35
C ASP A 91 1.62 -3.83 5.21
N VAL A 92 2.92 -3.60 5.37
CA VAL A 92 3.83 -4.49 6.10
C VAL A 92 3.45 -4.66 7.57
N PRO A 93 3.20 -3.59 8.37
CA PRO A 93 2.78 -3.74 9.75
C PRO A 93 1.49 -4.55 9.89
N ALA A 94 0.50 -4.31 9.02
CA ALA A 94 -0.76 -5.05 8.99
C ALA A 94 -0.55 -6.53 8.64
N ALA A 95 0.31 -6.84 7.66
CA ALA A 95 0.63 -8.22 7.28
C ALA A 95 1.28 -9.02 8.42
N ILE A 96 2.19 -8.39 9.16
CA ILE A 96 2.85 -8.98 10.33
C ILE A 96 1.83 -9.23 11.44
N ALA A 97 0.96 -8.26 11.73
CA ALA A 97 -0.09 -8.39 12.73
C ALA A 97 -1.10 -9.50 12.37
N ALA A 98 -1.55 -9.54 11.12
CA ALA A 98 -2.45 -10.59 10.63
C ALA A 98 -1.81 -11.99 10.73
N LYS A 99 -0.53 -12.14 10.34
CA LYS A 99 0.20 -13.41 10.46
C LYS A 99 0.29 -13.89 11.91
N ALA A 100 0.47 -12.98 12.85
CA ALA A 100 0.53 -13.31 14.28
C ALA A 100 -0.84 -13.72 14.84
N ALA A 101 -1.93 -13.11 14.33
CA ALA A 101 -3.28 -13.29 14.83
C ALA A 101 -3.92 -14.63 14.43
N THR A 102 -3.59 -15.20 13.27
CA THR A 102 -4.21 -16.42 12.76
C THR A 102 -3.26 -17.31 11.98
N LYS A 103 -3.49 -18.63 12.07
CA LYS A 103 -2.79 -19.66 11.27
C LYS A 103 -3.71 -20.35 10.26
N SER A 104 -5.02 -20.10 10.33
CA SER A 104 -6.04 -20.80 9.55
C SER A 104 -6.78 -19.90 8.57
N VAL A 105 -7.09 -18.64 8.95
CA VAL A 105 -7.73 -17.70 8.03
C VAL A 105 -6.74 -17.30 6.94
N PRO A 106 -7.10 -17.41 5.66
CA PRO A 106 -6.29 -16.92 4.56
C PRO A 106 -5.92 -15.44 4.73
N ILE A 107 -4.68 -15.08 4.39
CA ILE A 107 -4.20 -13.70 4.40
C ILE A 107 -3.66 -13.38 3.02
N VAL A 108 -4.17 -12.31 2.42
CA VAL A 108 -3.62 -11.69 1.22
C VAL A 108 -2.95 -10.38 1.64
N PHE A 109 -1.68 -10.21 1.30
CA PHE A 109 -0.92 -9.03 1.73
C PHE A 109 -0.40 -8.21 0.55
N LEU A 110 -0.23 -6.90 0.79
CA LEU A 110 0.62 -6.04 -0.02
C LEU A 110 1.84 -5.60 0.82
N THR A 111 3.04 -5.78 0.29
CA THR A 111 4.26 -5.30 0.95
C THR A 111 5.16 -4.50 0.02
N GLY A 112 5.82 -3.47 0.58
CA GLY A 112 6.93 -2.78 -0.08
C GLY A 112 8.30 -3.44 0.16
N ALA A 113 8.36 -4.48 0.99
CA ALA A 113 9.58 -5.18 1.36
C ALA A 113 9.58 -6.62 0.88
N ASP A 114 10.73 -7.28 1.00
CA ASP A 114 10.89 -8.69 0.69
C ASP A 114 10.11 -9.55 1.71
N PRO A 115 9.01 -10.22 1.30
CA PRO A 115 8.16 -10.96 2.23
C PRO A 115 8.84 -12.21 2.78
N VAL A 116 9.88 -12.72 2.13
CA VAL A 116 10.68 -13.85 2.62
C VAL A 116 11.58 -13.39 3.78
N LYS A 117 12.28 -12.25 3.61
CA LYS A 117 13.10 -11.66 4.67
C LYS A 117 12.27 -11.22 5.87
N LEU A 118 11.03 -10.78 5.64
CA LEU A 118 10.07 -10.48 6.71
C LEU A 118 9.52 -11.75 7.39
N GLY A 119 9.84 -12.93 6.86
CA GLY A 119 9.29 -14.19 7.36
C GLY A 119 7.79 -14.32 7.13
N LEU A 120 7.19 -13.59 6.19
CA LEU A 120 5.76 -13.72 5.87
C LEU A 120 5.48 -15.01 5.11
N VAL A 121 6.36 -15.38 4.19
CA VAL A 121 6.26 -16.57 3.33
C VAL A 121 7.60 -17.30 3.25
N ASP A 122 7.57 -18.57 2.88
CA ASP A 122 8.79 -19.39 2.73
C ASP A 122 9.58 -19.02 1.47
N SER A 123 8.86 -18.75 0.36
CA SER A 123 9.41 -18.24 -0.88
C SER A 123 8.34 -17.53 -1.71
N LEU A 124 8.74 -16.74 -2.71
CA LEU A 124 7.78 -16.09 -3.61
C LEU A 124 7.01 -17.11 -4.46
N LYS A 125 7.66 -18.19 -4.88
CA LYS A 125 7.05 -19.21 -5.73
C LYS A 125 6.14 -20.17 -4.96
N GLN A 126 6.50 -20.49 -3.75
CA GLN A 126 5.76 -21.38 -2.84
C GLN A 126 5.67 -20.69 -1.47
N PRO A 127 4.61 -19.89 -1.25
CA PRO A 127 4.49 -19.11 -0.03
C PRO A 127 4.44 -19.95 1.25
N GLY A 128 3.84 -21.13 1.17
CA GLY A 128 3.57 -21.96 2.34
C GLY A 128 2.50 -21.37 3.27
N GLY A 129 1.97 -22.16 4.19
CA GLY A 129 1.05 -21.68 5.20
C GLY A 129 -0.23 -21.03 4.64
N ASN A 130 -0.73 -20.01 5.36
CA ASN A 130 -1.99 -19.32 5.05
C ASN A 130 -1.82 -17.92 4.44
N LEU A 131 -0.59 -17.55 4.03
CA LEU A 131 -0.30 -16.23 3.46
C LEU A 131 0.07 -16.32 1.99
N THR A 132 -0.42 -15.36 1.20
CA THR A 132 0.05 -15.03 -0.15
C THR A 132 -0.20 -13.54 -0.40
N GLY A 133 0.19 -13.01 -1.56
CA GLY A 133 -0.10 -11.61 -1.86
C GLY A 133 0.74 -11.02 -2.98
N VAL A 134 0.99 -9.72 -2.85
CA VAL A 134 1.71 -8.89 -3.81
C VAL A 134 2.87 -8.19 -3.12
N THR A 135 4.00 -8.07 -3.82
CA THR A 135 5.12 -7.22 -3.38
C THR A 135 5.54 -6.30 -4.51
N ASN A 136 5.81 -5.03 -4.19
CA ASN A 136 6.35 -4.04 -5.12
C ASN A 136 7.81 -3.66 -4.82
N LEU A 137 8.43 -4.31 -3.84
CA LEU A 137 9.84 -4.17 -3.46
C LEU A 137 10.34 -2.71 -3.33
N LEU A 138 9.49 -1.79 -2.87
CA LEU A 138 9.85 -0.37 -2.68
C LEU A 138 11.11 -0.19 -1.82
N SER A 139 11.33 -1.08 -0.86
CA SER A 139 12.52 -1.07 0.00
C SER A 139 13.82 -1.22 -0.80
N ALA A 140 13.81 -1.95 -1.91
CA ALA A 140 14.99 -2.14 -2.76
C ALA A 140 15.33 -0.92 -3.63
N LEU A 141 14.43 0.06 -3.74
CA LEU A 141 14.61 1.22 -4.62
C LEU A 141 15.44 2.36 -4.02
N GLY A 142 15.80 2.29 -2.74
CA GLY A 142 16.58 3.33 -2.06
C GLY A 142 17.85 3.75 -2.82
N PRO A 143 18.70 2.82 -3.26
CA PRO A 143 19.87 3.14 -4.08
C PRO A 143 19.52 3.89 -5.38
N LYS A 144 18.46 3.50 -6.07
CA LYS A 144 18.01 4.17 -7.30
C LYS A 144 17.43 5.55 -7.03
N GLN A 145 16.71 5.71 -5.94
CA GLN A 145 16.23 7.02 -5.50
C GLN A 145 17.39 7.97 -5.19
N LEU A 146 18.46 7.47 -4.56
CA LEU A 146 19.68 8.25 -4.31
C LEU A 146 20.41 8.62 -5.60
N GLU A 147 20.50 7.71 -6.57
CA GLU A 147 21.05 7.97 -7.90
C GLU A 147 20.31 9.10 -8.62
N LEU A 148 18.96 9.04 -8.63
CA LEU A 148 18.12 10.08 -9.24
C LEU A 148 18.29 11.44 -8.55
N LEU A 149 18.43 11.44 -7.23
CA LEU A 149 18.68 12.64 -6.45
C LEU A 149 20.06 13.23 -6.77
N HIS A 150 21.07 12.39 -6.95
CA HIS A 150 22.42 12.80 -7.36
C HIS A 150 22.45 13.35 -8.80
N GLU A 151 21.65 12.79 -9.71
CA GLU A 151 21.49 13.30 -11.07
C GLU A 151 20.81 14.68 -11.09
N LEU A 152 19.80 14.89 -10.23
CA LEU A 152 19.15 16.19 -10.07
C LEU A 152 20.06 17.23 -9.42
N LEU A 153 20.94 16.82 -8.51
CA LEU A 153 21.81 17.67 -7.70
C LEU A 153 23.27 17.23 -7.84
N PRO A 154 23.94 17.56 -8.97
CA PRO A 154 25.36 17.25 -9.13
C PRO A 154 26.20 17.89 -8.03
N GLY A 155 27.07 17.07 -7.39
CA GLY A 155 27.88 17.51 -6.24
C GLY A 155 27.22 17.38 -4.89
N LEU A 156 26.06 16.69 -4.78
CA LEU A 156 25.40 16.34 -3.54
C LEU A 156 26.35 15.55 -2.61
N THR A 157 26.62 16.09 -1.42
CA THR A 157 27.54 15.51 -0.44
C THR A 157 26.88 15.07 0.84
N LYS A 158 25.79 15.74 1.27
CA LYS A 158 25.07 15.47 2.50
C LYS A 158 23.59 15.19 2.23
N VAL A 159 23.18 13.98 2.49
CA VAL A 159 21.81 13.51 2.28
C VAL A 159 21.23 13.03 3.60
N ALA A 160 19.94 13.31 3.84
CA ALA A 160 19.19 12.65 4.90
C ALA A 160 18.35 11.49 4.34
N LEU A 161 18.20 10.46 5.15
CA LEU A 161 17.18 9.43 4.97
C LEU A 161 16.17 9.56 6.11
N LEU A 162 14.90 9.78 5.76
CA LEU A 162 13.81 9.83 6.74
C LEU A 162 13.06 8.48 6.74
N VAL A 163 13.03 7.83 7.90
CA VAL A 163 12.36 6.54 8.13
C VAL A 163 11.44 6.60 9.34
N ASN A 164 10.40 5.77 9.36
CA ASN A 164 9.59 5.55 10.55
C ASN A 164 10.17 4.39 11.36
N PRO A 165 10.69 4.61 12.59
CA PRO A 165 11.33 3.56 13.39
C PRO A 165 10.35 2.45 13.80
N SER A 166 9.03 2.72 13.78
CA SER A 166 8.00 1.71 14.05
C SER A 166 7.73 0.78 12.85
N ASN A 167 8.25 1.13 11.67
CA ASN A 167 8.12 0.26 10.49
C ASN A 167 9.21 -0.82 10.51
N PRO A 168 8.86 -2.10 10.44
CA PRO A 168 9.82 -3.21 10.48
C PRO A 168 10.91 -3.15 9.39
N ASN A 169 10.66 -2.44 8.28
CA ASN A 169 11.61 -2.31 7.18
C ASN A 169 12.69 -1.24 7.40
N SER A 170 12.52 -0.34 8.36
CA SER A 170 13.34 0.88 8.50
C SER A 170 14.83 0.60 8.59
N GLN A 171 15.21 -0.46 9.30
CA GLN A 171 16.63 -0.83 9.43
C GLN A 171 17.21 -1.35 8.11
N MET A 172 16.47 -2.18 7.38
CA MET A 172 16.91 -2.70 6.07
C MET A 172 17.00 -1.58 5.04
N ASP A 173 16.04 -0.67 5.04
CA ASP A 173 16.04 0.51 4.18
C ASP A 173 17.27 1.39 4.45
N ALA A 174 17.58 1.65 5.73
CA ALA A 174 18.74 2.45 6.12
C ALA A 174 20.05 1.81 5.68
N LEU A 175 20.22 0.50 5.87
CA LEU A 175 21.42 -0.21 5.43
C LEU A 175 21.61 -0.18 3.91
N ALA A 176 20.54 -0.34 3.14
CA ALA A 176 20.59 -0.32 1.68
C ALA A 176 20.98 1.06 1.14
N VAL A 177 20.39 2.14 1.70
CA VAL A 177 20.72 3.51 1.30
C VAL A 177 22.10 3.93 1.78
N GLN A 178 22.54 3.48 2.98
CA GLN A 178 23.89 3.75 3.47
C GLN A 178 24.94 3.16 2.52
N ALA A 179 24.80 1.90 2.12
CA ALA A 179 25.73 1.29 1.18
C ALA A 179 25.82 2.03 -0.16
N ALA A 180 24.69 2.58 -0.65
CA ALA A 180 24.68 3.40 -1.84
C ALA A 180 25.35 4.77 -1.63
N ALA A 181 25.07 5.42 -0.48
CA ALA A 181 25.70 6.71 -0.15
C ALA A 181 27.22 6.58 -0.03
N ASP A 182 27.70 5.51 0.60
CA ASP A 182 29.15 5.21 0.71
C ASP A 182 29.79 5.05 -0.67
N ALA A 183 29.09 4.39 -1.62
CA ALA A 183 29.58 4.21 -2.99
C ALA A 183 29.68 5.54 -3.76
N TYR A 184 28.86 6.53 -3.44
CA TYR A 184 28.93 7.90 -3.98
C TYR A 184 29.84 8.84 -3.18
N GLY A 185 30.44 8.38 -2.06
CA GLY A 185 31.23 9.22 -1.16
C GLY A 185 30.38 10.28 -0.43
N GLN A 186 29.09 10.01 -0.26
CA GLN A 186 28.15 10.91 0.40
C GLN A 186 28.00 10.60 1.88
N HIS A 187 27.79 11.62 2.69
CA HIS A 187 27.41 11.47 4.08
C HIS A 187 25.89 11.28 4.19
N LEU A 188 25.47 10.14 4.74
CA LEU A 188 24.06 9.86 5.02
C LEU A 188 23.73 10.11 6.48
N GLU A 189 22.75 10.97 6.75
CA GLU A 189 22.17 11.17 8.07
C GLU A 189 20.83 10.45 8.15
N VAL A 190 20.72 9.44 9.00
CA VAL A 190 19.45 8.72 9.19
C VAL A 190 18.63 9.40 10.28
N LEU A 191 17.49 9.97 9.88
CA LEU A 191 16.54 10.64 10.75
C LEU A 191 15.27 9.81 10.89
N THR A 192 14.67 9.83 12.08
CA THR A 192 13.49 9.05 12.39
C THR A 192 12.30 9.94 12.76
N ALA A 193 11.10 9.53 12.33
CA ALA A 193 9.85 10.17 12.76
C ALA A 193 8.70 9.15 12.73
N SER A 194 7.91 9.12 13.81
CA SER A 194 6.65 8.37 13.93
C SER A 194 5.49 9.25 14.44
N THR A 195 5.74 10.55 14.62
CA THR A 195 4.75 11.56 15.02
C THR A 195 4.98 12.86 14.26
N GLN A 196 3.94 13.71 14.19
CA GLN A 196 4.02 15.03 13.52
C GLN A 196 5.13 15.90 14.13
N ASN A 197 5.26 15.93 15.46
CA ASN A 197 6.30 16.71 16.14
C ASN A 197 7.71 16.21 15.80
N GLN A 198 7.87 14.92 15.60
CA GLN A 198 9.16 14.35 15.18
C GLN A 198 9.49 14.70 13.73
N LEU A 199 8.49 14.85 12.83
CA LEU A 199 8.71 15.36 11.48
C LEU A 199 9.30 16.78 11.54
N ASP A 200 8.70 17.68 12.33
CA ASP A 200 9.20 19.06 12.50
C ASP A 200 10.63 19.07 13.07
N THR A 201 10.90 18.21 14.05
CA THR A 201 12.23 18.06 14.65
C THR A 201 13.25 17.55 13.63
N ALA A 202 12.89 16.56 12.81
CA ALA A 202 13.75 16.00 11.76
C ALA A 202 14.14 17.09 10.74
N PHE A 203 13.17 17.85 10.20
CA PHE A 203 13.46 18.94 9.28
C PHE A 203 14.30 20.06 9.93
N GLY A 204 14.01 20.42 11.19
CA GLY A 204 14.86 21.35 11.94
C GLY A 204 16.29 20.85 12.12
N THR A 205 16.49 19.53 12.26
CA THR A 205 17.82 18.91 12.33
C THR A 205 18.52 18.96 10.97
N MET A 206 17.80 18.67 9.86
CA MET A 206 18.36 18.78 8.51
C MET A 206 18.93 20.19 8.23
N VAL A 207 18.20 21.23 8.65
CA VAL A 207 18.68 22.63 8.50
C VAL A 207 19.94 22.89 9.33
N ARG A 208 19.97 22.49 10.60
CA ARG A 208 21.14 22.68 11.47
C ARG A 208 22.38 21.95 10.95
N GLN A 209 22.20 20.78 10.38
CA GLN A 209 23.30 19.95 9.84
C GLN A 209 23.65 20.31 8.39
N ARG A 210 22.93 21.27 7.78
CA ARG A 210 23.09 21.66 6.39
C ARG A 210 22.94 20.48 5.42
N ILE A 211 21.89 19.68 5.63
CA ILE A 211 21.50 18.61 4.71
C ILE A 211 21.04 19.24 3.40
N GLU A 212 21.53 18.73 2.29
CA GLU A 212 21.30 19.29 0.96
C GLU A 212 20.09 18.68 0.27
N ALA A 213 19.72 17.46 0.63
CA ALA A 213 18.55 16.76 0.12
C ALA A 213 18.07 15.67 1.08
N VAL A 214 16.81 15.24 0.94
CA VAL A 214 16.24 14.16 1.76
C VAL A 214 15.56 13.10 0.91
N LEU A 215 15.78 11.85 1.28
CA LEU A 215 15.07 10.68 0.76
C LEU A 215 14.05 10.24 1.83
N VAL A 216 12.76 10.26 1.48
CA VAL A 216 11.67 9.83 2.37
C VAL A 216 11.21 8.44 1.95
N LYS A 217 11.38 7.46 2.84
CA LYS A 217 10.97 6.08 2.55
C LYS A 217 9.47 5.90 2.57
N GLY A 218 9.00 4.89 1.82
CA GLY A 218 7.59 4.52 1.80
C GLY A 218 7.15 3.98 3.17
N ASP A 219 6.20 4.68 3.80
CA ASP A 219 5.63 4.32 5.09
C ASP A 219 4.20 4.83 5.19
N PRO A 220 3.23 4.05 5.71
CA PRO A 220 1.83 4.47 5.83
C PRO A 220 1.65 5.77 6.62
N PHE A 221 2.41 5.99 7.70
CA PHE A 221 2.36 7.24 8.46
C PHE A 221 2.84 8.42 7.60
N PHE A 222 3.92 8.28 6.81
CA PHE A 222 4.40 9.35 5.94
C PHE A 222 3.41 9.64 4.80
N ILE A 223 2.72 8.64 4.27
CA ILE A 223 1.69 8.82 3.25
C ILE A 223 0.50 9.61 3.84
N ASP A 224 0.08 9.29 5.06
CA ASP A 224 -0.95 10.06 5.78
C ASP A 224 -0.52 11.51 6.01
N GLN A 225 0.77 11.74 6.28
CA GLN A 225 1.36 13.07 6.52
C GLN A 225 1.96 13.72 5.25
N ARG A 226 1.62 13.27 4.04
CA ARG A 226 2.24 13.69 2.78
C ARG A 226 2.19 15.19 2.53
N GLU A 227 1.05 15.83 2.81
CA GLU A 227 0.89 17.29 2.65
C GLU A 227 1.83 18.05 3.60
N ARG A 228 1.94 17.59 4.86
CA ARG A 228 2.85 18.16 5.84
C ARG A 228 4.31 17.99 5.42
N LEU A 229 4.69 16.82 4.95
CA LEU A 229 6.04 16.53 4.47
C LEU A 229 6.41 17.41 3.28
N ALA A 230 5.51 17.54 2.28
CA ALA A 230 5.72 18.44 1.15
C ALA A 230 5.85 19.90 1.59
N ALA A 231 4.99 20.35 2.52
CA ALA A 231 5.03 21.70 3.07
C ALA A 231 6.33 21.97 3.86
N LEU A 232 6.80 21.02 4.66
CA LEU A 232 8.08 21.13 5.38
C LEU A 232 9.27 21.21 4.40
N ALA A 233 9.30 20.34 3.39
CA ALA A 233 10.34 20.36 2.36
C ALA A 233 10.38 21.71 1.63
N ALA A 234 9.22 22.24 1.24
CA ALA A 234 9.11 23.56 0.60
C ALA A 234 9.53 24.70 1.55
N ARG A 235 9.05 24.69 2.81
CA ARG A 235 9.37 25.71 3.81
C ARG A 235 10.86 25.84 4.07
N TYR A 236 11.57 24.71 4.14
CA TYR A 236 13.00 24.68 4.42
C TYR A 236 13.86 24.63 3.14
N ALA A 237 13.23 24.69 1.97
CA ALA A 237 13.87 24.62 0.67
C ALA A 237 14.80 23.39 0.53
N ILE A 238 14.38 22.22 1.04
CA ILE A 238 15.15 20.98 0.99
C ILE A 238 14.60 20.13 -0.17
N PRO A 239 15.37 19.88 -1.24
CA PRO A 239 15.01 18.95 -2.30
C PRO A 239 14.72 17.56 -1.74
N THR A 240 13.59 16.98 -2.13
CA THR A 240 13.11 15.71 -1.55
C THR A 240 12.73 14.72 -2.64
N ILE A 241 13.19 13.47 -2.50
CA ILE A 241 12.67 12.35 -3.28
C ILE A 241 11.84 11.43 -2.37
N TYR A 242 10.69 11.02 -2.89
CA TYR A 242 9.73 10.16 -2.22
C TYR A 242 9.64 8.80 -2.89
N SER A 243 9.04 7.84 -2.21
CA SER A 243 8.82 6.49 -2.74
C SER A 243 7.53 6.33 -3.56
N LEU A 244 6.65 7.36 -3.61
CA LEU A 244 5.34 7.27 -4.26
C LEU A 244 4.92 8.61 -4.87
N ALA A 245 4.21 8.56 -6.01
CA ALA A 245 3.73 9.73 -6.75
C ALA A 245 2.76 10.60 -5.95
N VAL A 246 1.95 10.04 -5.03
CA VAL A 246 1.01 10.78 -4.18
C VAL A 246 1.64 11.95 -3.38
N PHE A 247 2.96 11.93 -3.17
CA PHE A 247 3.67 13.06 -2.57
C PHE A 247 3.92 14.18 -3.57
N VAL A 248 4.15 13.84 -4.84
CA VAL A 248 4.42 14.80 -5.92
C VAL A 248 3.14 15.54 -6.29
N GLU A 249 1.99 14.86 -6.26
CA GLU A 249 0.66 15.43 -6.45
C GLU A 249 0.34 16.56 -5.45
N VAL A 250 0.82 16.45 -4.21
CA VAL A 250 0.62 17.46 -3.15
C VAL A 250 1.78 18.47 -3.04
N GLY A 251 2.64 18.56 -4.06
CA GLY A 251 3.72 19.53 -4.13
C GLY A 251 5.10 19.03 -3.74
N GLY A 252 5.29 17.72 -3.58
CA GLY A 252 6.61 17.10 -3.47
C GLY A 252 7.43 17.29 -4.75
N LEU A 253 8.76 17.27 -4.66
CA LEU A 253 9.64 17.55 -5.81
C LEU A 253 9.70 16.39 -6.80
N MET A 254 9.99 15.19 -6.32
CA MET A 254 10.21 14.02 -7.16
C MET A 254 9.85 12.74 -6.40
N SER A 255 9.38 11.73 -7.10
CA SER A 255 9.23 10.39 -6.56
C SER A 255 9.73 9.33 -7.54
N TYR A 256 10.20 8.22 -6.98
CA TYR A 256 10.48 7.01 -7.76
C TYR A 256 10.03 5.79 -6.96
N GLY A 257 9.06 5.06 -7.47
CA GLY A 257 8.48 3.92 -6.79
C GLY A 257 7.56 3.06 -7.63
N GLY A 258 6.93 2.09 -7.03
CA GLY A 258 6.00 1.19 -7.72
C GLY A 258 4.65 1.84 -8.00
N ALA A 259 3.98 1.40 -9.07
CA ALA A 259 2.58 1.71 -9.36
C ALA A 259 1.70 1.09 -8.25
N LEU A 260 1.46 1.89 -7.20
CA LEU A 260 0.85 1.40 -5.96
C LEU A 260 -0.60 0.95 -6.18
N LEU A 261 -1.37 1.68 -6.99
CA LEU A 261 -2.77 1.36 -7.25
C LEU A 261 -2.93 0.03 -8.01
N ASP A 262 -2.02 -0.26 -8.94
CA ASP A 262 -1.98 -1.55 -9.63
C ASP A 262 -1.74 -2.70 -8.65
N SER A 263 -0.88 -2.49 -7.66
CA SER A 263 -0.61 -3.48 -6.61
C SER A 263 -1.85 -3.77 -5.76
N TYR A 264 -2.63 -2.75 -5.38
CA TYR A 264 -3.91 -2.94 -4.68
C TYR A 264 -4.97 -3.64 -5.55
N GLN A 265 -5.03 -3.32 -6.85
CA GLN A 265 -5.91 -4.03 -7.77
C GLN A 265 -5.55 -5.52 -7.86
N GLN A 266 -4.27 -5.85 -7.93
CA GLN A 266 -3.81 -7.24 -7.93
C GLN A 266 -4.11 -7.94 -6.60
N GLU A 267 -4.00 -7.24 -5.47
CA GLU A 267 -4.38 -7.75 -4.16
C GLU A 267 -5.89 -8.11 -4.11
N GLY A 268 -6.75 -7.29 -4.73
CA GLY A 268 -8.18 -7.58 -4.92
C GLY A 268 -8.43 -8.82 -5.76
N ILE A 269 -7.71 -8.98 -6.88
CA ILE A 269 -7.78 -10.18 -7.73
C ILE A 269 -7.35 -11.42 -6.94
N TYR A 270 -6.28 -11.34 -6.15
CA TYR A 270 -5.80 -12.45 -5.32
C TYR A 270 -6.80 -12.82 -4.23
N THR A 271 -7.41 -11.83 -3.60
CA THR A 271 -8.49 -12.04 -2.63
C THR A 271 -9.66 -12.78 -3.28
N GLY A 272 -10.05 -12.41 -4.49
CA GLY A 272 -11.08 -13.11 -5.25
C GLY A 272 -10.71 -14.56 -5.58
N LYS A 273 -9.43 -14.85 -5.92
CA LYS A 273 -8.97 -16.23 -6.11
C LYS A 273 -9.10 -17.06 -4.84
N ILE A 274 -8.75 -16.51 -3.68
CA ILE A 274 -8.93 -17.18 -2.37
C ILE A 274 -10.40 -17.43 -2.08
N LEU A 275 -11.27 -16.45 -2.30
CA LEU A 275 -12.70 -16.61 -2.13
C LEU A 275 -13.28 -17.68 -3.08
N ASN A 276 -12.69 -17.88 -4.26
CA ASN A 276 -13.05 -18.95 -5.20
C ASN A 276 -12.41 -20.32 -4.85
N GLY A 277 -11.76 -20.44 -3.68
CA GLY A 277 -11.25 -21.69 -3.14
C GLY A 277 -9.79 -21.99 -3.45
N ALA A 278 -9.03 -21.06 -4.04
CA ALA A 278 -7.58 -21.22 -4.15
C ALA A 278 -6.92 -21.19 -2.77
N LYS A 279 -5.90 -22.00 -2.56
CA LYS A 279 -5.17 -22.02 -1.29
C LYS A 279 -4.01 -21.02 -1.34
N PRO A 280 -3.79 -20.21 -0.30
CA PRO A 280 -2.65 -19.30 -0.23
C PRO A 280 -1.31 -19.97 -0.52
N ALA A 281 -1.09 -21.16 0.02
CA ALA A 281 0.14 -21.93 -0.16
C ALA A 281 0.46 -22.27 -1.62
N ASP A 282 -0.56 -22.36 -2.48
CA ASP A 282 -0.43 -22.75 -3.89
C ASP A 282 -0.42 -21.53 -4.83
N LEU A 283 -0.66 -20.30 -4.29
CA LEU A 283 -0.65 -19.05 -5.06
C LEU A 283 0.70 -18.34 -4.87
N PRO A 284 1.56 -18.29 -5.91
CA PRO A 284 2.82 -17.55 -5.83
C PRO A 284 2.60 -16.10 -5.46
N VAL A 285 3.49 -15.52 -4.65
CA VAL A 285 3.49 -14.09 -4.40
C VAL A 285 3.81 -13.37 -5.70
N GLN A 286 2.95 -12.45 -6.10
CA GLN A 286 3.15 -11.66 -7.30
C GLN A 286 4.09 -10.49 -7.00
N GLN A 287 5.12 -10.35 -7.83
CA GLN A 287 6.00 -9.20 -7.79
C GLN A 287 5.57 -8.20 -8.85
N SER A 288 5.23 -6.97 -8.42
CA SER A 288 5.03 -5.85 -9.34
C SER A 288 6.39 -5.32 -9.78
N ASN A 289 6.56 -5.18 -11.09
CA ASN A 289 7.80 -4.67 -11.72
C ASN A 289 7.57 -3.31 -12.41
N THR A 290 6.42 -2.71 -12.22
CA THR A 290 6.11 -1.39 -12.77
C THR A 290 6.59 -0.32 -11.81
N PHE A 291 7.53 0.51 -12.25
CA PHE A 291 8.06 1.63 -11.48
C PHE A 291 7.77 2.92 -12.23
N GLU A 292 7.50 3.98 -11.47
CA GLU A 292 7.12 5.29 -11.99
C GLU A 292 8.05 6.37 -11.42
N LEU A 293 8.53 7.24 -12.30
CA LEU A 293 9.24 8.47 -11.98
C LEU A 293 8.29 9.65 -12.18
N ALA A 294 7.91 10.33 -11.10
CA ALA A 294 7.11 11.55 -11.17
C ALA A 294 7.96 12.76 -10.74
N ILE A 295 7.81 13.89 -11.44
CA ILE A 295 8.57 15.12 -11.18
C ILE A 295 7.62 16.32 -11.20
N ASN A 296 7.76 17.22 -10.21
CA ASN A 296 7.01 18.47 -10.13
C ASN A 296 7.92 19.66 -10.51
N LEU A 297 7.70 20.21 -11.70
CA LEU A 297 8.49 21.34 -12.22
C LEU A 297 8.21 22.64 -11.48
N LYS A 298 6.96 22.85 -10.97
CA LYS A 298 6.66 24.02 -10.12
C LYS A 298 7.51 24.00 -8.87
N THR A 299 7.61 22.86 -8.23
CA THR A 299 8.42 22.67 -7.02
C THR A 299 9.91 22.80 -7.32
N ALA A 300 10.39 22.21 -8.42
CA ALA A 300 11.78 22.38 -8.85
C ALA A 300 12.14 23.84 -9.08
N LYS A 301 11.29 24.58 -9.79
CA LYS A 301 11.44 26.04 -10.02
C LYS A 301 11.42 26.84 -8.73
N ALA A 302 10.51 26.51 -7.80
CA ALA A 302 10.44 27.18 -6.49
C ALA A 302 11.70 26.96 -5.65
N LEU A 303 12.36 25.79 -5.80
CA LEU A 303 13.63 25.46 -5.16
C LEU A 303 14.85 26.02 -5.91
N GLY A 304 14.65 26.76 -7.02
CA GLY A 304 15.73 27.30 -7.87
C GLY A 304 16.55 26.19 -8.54
N ARG A 305 15.91 25.07 -8.91
CA ARG A 305 16.56 23.91 -9.54
C ARG A 305 16.03 23.69 -10.95
N ASP A 306 16.95 23.51 -11.87
CA ASP A 306 16.65 23.05 -13.22
C ASP A 306 16.67 21.52 -13.23
N VAL A 307 15.62 20.92 -13.78
CA VAL A 307 15.54 19.47 -13.91
C VAL A 307 16.28 19.06 -15.20
N PRO A 308 17.31 18.20 -15.13
CA PRO A 308 18.03 17.72 -16.31
C PRO A 308 17.09 17.04 -17.31
N LEU A 309 17.35 17.26 -18.63
CA LEU A 309 16.56 16.66 -19.69
C LEU A 309 16.54 15.13 -19.62
N SER A 310 17.64 14.52 -19.15
CA SER A 310 17.74 13.07 -18.93
C SER A 310 16.72 12.54 -17.93
N LEU A 311 16.38 13.30 -16.89
CA LEU A 311 15.32 12.97 -15.94
C LEU A 311 13.94 13.15 -16.55
N LEU A 312 13.71 14.25 -17.28
CA LEU A 312 12.43 14.55 -17.92
C LEU A 312 12.03 13.50 -18.97
N ILE A 313 12.99 13.02 -19.77
CA ILE A 313 12.72 11.98 -20.77
C ILE A 313 12.32 10.64 -20.11
N ARG A 314 12.79 10.37 -18.89
CA ARG A 314 12.51 9.14 -18.16
C ARG A 314 11.30 9.26 -17.23
N ALA A 315 10.79 10.47 -17.02
CA ALA A 315 9.63 10.70 -16.17
C ALA A 315 8.37 10.13 -16.84
N ASP A 316 7.63 9.35 -16.08
CA ASP A 316 6.30 8.83 -16.45
C ASP A 316 5.24 9.92 -16.25
N GLU A 317 5.45 10.80 -15.27
CA GLU A 317 4.58 11.93 -14.95
C GLU A 317 5.39 13.21 -14.70
N VAL A 318 4.96 14.31 -15.31
CA VAL A 318 5.52 15.64 -15.10
C VAL A 318 4.39 16.62 -14.74
N ILE A 319 4.44 17.21 -13.54
CA ILE A 319 3.50 18.23 -13.07
C ILE A 319 4.06 19.60 -13.38
N GLU A 320 3.35 20.37 -14.23
CA GLU A 320 3.71 21.72 -14.68
C GLU A 320 2.93 22.84 -13.94
#